data_f3ab6dce6f29175775c672d60f76463f
#
_entry.id   f3ab6dce6f29175775c672d60f76463f
#
_cell.length_a   1.000
_cell.length_b   1.000
_cell.length_c   1.000
_cell.angle_alpha   90.00
_cell.angle_beta   90.00
_cell.angle_gamma   90.00
#
_symmetry.space_group_name_H-M   'P 1'
#
loop_
_entity.id
_entity.type
_entity.pdbx_description
1 polymer ?
#
loop_
_entity_poly.entity_id
_entity_poly.type
_entity_poly.pdbx_seq_one_letter_code
_entity_poly.pdbx_strand_id
1 'polypeptide(L)'
;FLSVAGAIMMVLALNFGGFAAILTALFIIGLGFSLQQTAAQPFAIALGDPATGSHRVNLAGGVNSFGTMIGPIIYTLALFGSTKVTDAQIASLKLDSITILYSCVGGLFFIAALLFIFSKKLPAGTSESSVEKSNKATRVLIIMTLLIFGFFTPAFMSYIGVDKMNNEQSQYLSQLHDAYSANTTSVGNRQNVLFGKVFENYNTDKTLLTDNSKSALDSLIIYDASGQEKLNSSIKSIAVSFNDLNKTIKHDLEVYRLKWLFAALAVIVISLFYANARAKKSSAGWGAMRYSQLVLGMLGIFTYVGVEVTIASNLGTLLAQPEFGNMPAATIAPFISVYWGSLMIGRWAGAIPVFNPSKSMKNFLLALVPLFGFGVIIGVNTIANNNMSPLYWYVICVLVQIAGFFISQEKPATMLFVFAAFGIIAMVVGLFTTGIVSTYAFLSGGLFCSIMWPCIFALSIAGLGKYTTQGSAFLIMMILGGSIIPPIQGKLADVIGIHQSYIVAVVCFAYLAFFAWAVRGILKKQGLDFDAQLEGGH
;
A
#
# COMPACT_ATOMS: atom_id res chain seq x y z
N PHE A 1 12.49 -21.95 3.40
CA PHE A 1 12.78 -22.34 4.79
C PHE A 1 12.64 -21.18 5.79
N LEU A 2 13.08 -19.97 5.49
CA LEU A 2 12.93 -18.84 6.42
C LEU A 2 11.46 -18.54 6.74
N SER A 3 10.59 -18.59 5.72
CA SER A 3 9.13 -18.43 5.91
C SER A 3 8.52 -19.60 6.70
N VAL A 4 9.06 -20.82 6.54
CA VAL A 4 8.67 -21.98 7.36
C VAL A 4 9.04 -21.75 8.82
N ALA A 5 10.27 -21.30 9.08
CA ALA A 5 10.72 -20.98 10.44
C ALA A 5 9.85 -19.90 11.08
N GLY A 6 9.50 -18.86 10.32
CA GLY A 6 8.59 -17.81 10.78
C GLY A 6 7.17 -18.32 11.07
N ALA A 7 6.63 -19.23 10.26
CA ALA A 7 5.33 -19.84 10.51
C ALA A 7 5.34 -20.73 11.77
N ILE A 8 6.38 -21.54 11.97
CA ILE A 8 6.57 -22.31 13.20
C ILE A 8 6.68 -21.39 14.42
N MET A 9 7.46 -20.32 14.31
CA MET A 9 7.60 -19.35 15.39
C MET A 9 6.27 -18.65 15.70
N MET A 10 5.41 -18.39 14.68
CA MET A 10 4.07 -17.85 14.91
C MET A 10 3.21 -18.82 15.71
N VAL A 11 3.22 -20.10 15.36
CA VAL A 11 2.49 -21.15 16.11
C VAL A 11 2.95 -21.20 17.57
N LEU A 12 4.26 -21.13 17.81
CA LEU A 12 4.82 -21.08 19.17
C LEU A 12 4.44 -19.78 19.91
N ALA A 13 4.49 -18.63 19.21
CA ALA A 13 4.15 -17.34 19.78
C ALA A 13 2.68 -17.24 20.19
N LEU A 14 1.77 -17.83 19.43
CA LEU A 14 0.34 -17.87 19.74
C LEU A 14 0.02 -18.74 20.97
N ASN A 15 0.81 -19.80 21.21
CA ASN A 15 0.57 -20.73 22.33
C ASN A 15 1.34 -20.37 23.60
N PHE A 16 2.55 -19.84 23.49
CA PHE A 16 3.46 -19.66 24.63
C PHE A 16 4.05 -18.24 24.72
N GLY A 17 3.80 -17.38 23.72
CA GLY A 17 4.43 -16.07 23.63
C GLY A 17 3.47 -14.92 23.89
N GLY A 18 4.03 -13.72 24.07
CA GLY A 18 3.30 -12.46 24.13
C GLY A 18 3.32 -11.74 22.78
N PHE A 19 2.74 -10.53 22.77
CA PHE A 19 2.65 -9.68 21.58
C PHE A 19 4.00 -9.48 20.84
N ALA A 20 5.10 -9.30 21.59
CA ALA A 20 6.44 -9.15 21.00
C ALA A 20 6.90 -10.40 20.24
N ALA A 21 6.54 -11.61 20.70
CA ALA A 21 6.87 -12.85 19.99
C ALA A 21 6.09 -12.98 18.68
N ILE A 22 4.82 -12.58 18.66
CA ILE A 22 3.98 -12.52 17.44
C ILE A 22 4.61 -11.56 16.42
N LEU A 23 4.98 -10.34 16.84
CA LEU A 23 5.65 -9.37 15.96
C LEU A 23 6.97 -9.91 15.40
N THR A 24 7.75 -10.60 16.22
CA THR A 24 9.02 -11.21 15.78
C THR A 24 8.78 -12.32 14.76
N ALA A 25 7.76 -13.15 14.95
CA ALA A 25 7.37 -14.18 14.00
C ALA A 25 6.94 -13.57 12.65
N LEU A 26 6.09 -12.52 12.67
CA LEU A 26 5.68 -11.77 11.48
C LEU A 26 6.89 -11.16 10.76
N PHE A 27 7.85 -10.61 11.51
CA PHE A 27 9.07 -10.06 10.94
C PHE A 27 9.91 -11.13 10.22
N ILE A 28 10.05 -12.32 10.81
CA ILE A 28 10.78 -13.44 10.18
C ILE A 28 10.06 -13.94 8.92
N ILE A 29 8.71 -14.03 8.94
CA ILE A 29 7.91 -14.34 7.74
C ILE A 29 8.18 -13.29 6.66
N GLY A 30 8.14 -12.00 7.01
CA GLY A 30 8.41 -10.88 6.11
C GLY A 30 9.82 -10.94 5.49
N LEU A 31 10.85 -11.28 6.27
CA LEU A 31 12.20 -11.53 5.75
C LEU A 31 12.22 -12.70 4.75
N GLY A 32 11.48 -13.77 5.01
CA GLY A 32 11.33 -14.89 4.10
C GLY A 32 10.71 -14.49 2.76
N PHE A 33 9.66 -13.69 2.78
CA PHE A 33 9.05 -13.12 1.57
C PHE A 33 9.99 -12.19 0.82
N SER A 34 10.72 -11.32 1.52
CA SER A 34 11.69 -10.41 0.90
C SER A 34 12.78 -11.18 0.15
N LEU A 35 13.33 -12.22 0.77
CA LEU A 35 14.33 -13.10 0.16
C LEU A 35 13.77 -13.82 -1.07
N GLN A 36 12.54 -14.34 -0.97
CA GLN A 36 11.86 -15.02 -2.06
C GLN A 36 11.62 -14.07 -3.25
N GLN A 37 11.15 -12.85 -3.02
CA GLN A 37 10.94 -11.86 -4.06
C GLN A 37 12.24 -11.47 -4.77
N THR A 38 13.34 -11.33 -4.02
CA THR A 38 14.66 -11.01 -4.57
C THR A 38 15.16 -12.09 -5.52
N ALA A 39 14.86 -13.36 -5.24
CA ALA A 39 15.25 -14.50 -6.07
C ALA A 39 14.27 -14.75 -7.23
N ALA A 40 12.96 -14.63 -7.00
CA ALA A 40 11.92 -15.03 -7.95
C ALA A 40 11.91 -14.18 -9.24
N GLN A 41 12.15 -12.87 -9.13
CA GLN A 41 12.08 -11.96 -10.27
C GLN A 41 13.20 -12.20 -11.31
N PRO A 42 14.50 -12.19 -10.93
CA PRO A 42 15.58 -12.56 -11.85
C PRO A 42 15.44 -13.99 -12.38
N PHE A 43 14.96 -14.91 -11.55
CA PHE A 43 14.73 -16.29 -11.92
C PHE A 43 13.67 -16.42 -13.02
N ALA A 44 12.52 -15.74 -12.89
CA ALA A 44 11.46 -15.73 -13.89
C ALA A 44 11.97 -15.18 -15.25
N ILE A 45 12.86 -14.18 -15.22
CA ILE A 45 13.49 -13.64 -16.43
C ILE A 45 14.46 -14.65 -17.05
N ALA A 46 15.23 -15.36 -16.21
CA ALA A 46 16.24 -16.33 -16.66
C ALA A 46 15.67 -17.64 -17.24
N LEU A 47 14.38 -17.94 -17.02
CA LEU A 47 13.74 -19.18 -17.50
C LEU A 47 13.51 -19.25 -19.02
N GLY A 48 13.90 -18.23 -19.80
CA GLY A 48 13.73 -18.23 -21.25
C GLY A 48 14.35 -17.01 -21.92
N ASP A 49 13.92 -16.71 -23.15
CA ASP A 49 14.44 -15.59 -23.92
C ASP A 49 14.34 -14.26 -23.14
N PRO A 50 15.45 -13.50 -22.97
CA PRO A 50 15.43 -12.20 -22.30
C PRO A 50 14.40 -11.22 -22.87
N ALA A 51 14.11 -11.26 -24.17
CA ALA A 51 13.12 -10.39 -24.83
C ALA A 51 11.70 -10.58 -24.27
N THR A 52 11.34 -11.78 -23.82
CA THR A 52 10.03 -12.11 -23.22
C THR A 52 10.04 -12.14 -21.69
N GLY A 53 11.13 -11.70 -21.06
CA GLY A 53 11.31 -11.73 -19.61
C GLY A 53 10.23 -10.97 -18.84
N SER A 54 9.84 -9.78 -19.32
CA SER A 54 8.77 -8.97 -18.71
C SER A 54 7.40 -9.69 -18.74
N HIS A 55 7.11 -10.42 -19.79
CA HIS A 55 5.86 -11.17 -19.94
C HIS A 55 5.79 -12.37 -18.97
N ARG A 56 6.95 -13.05 -18.74
CA ARG A 56 7.03 -14.12 -17.71
C ARG A 56 6.83 -13.57 -16.30
N VAL A 57 7.39 -12.40 -16.02
CA VAL A 57 7.14 -11.71 -14.74
C VAL A 57 5.67 -11.32 -14.61
N ASN A 58 5.01 -10.90 -15.69
CA ASN A 58 3.56 -10.66 -15.71
C ASN A 58 2.77 -11.94 -15.41
N LEU A 59 3.14 -13.08 -16.00
CA LEU A 59 2.48 -14.35 -15.76
C LEU A 59 2.57 -14.77 -14.28
N ALA A 60 3.78 -14.72 -13.71
CA ALA A 60 3.99 -15.00 -12.28
C ALA A 60 3.24 -14.01 -11.38
N GLY A 61 3.28 -12.72 -11.73
CA GLY A 61 2.55 -11.67 -11.04
C GLY A 61 1.02 -11.83 -11.14
N GLY A 62 0.52 -12.35 -12.26
CA GLY A 62 -0.90 -12.64 -12.46
C GLY A 62 -1.41 -13.75 -11.52
N VAL A 63 -0.62 -14.81 -11.33
CA VAL A 63 -0.92 -15.86 -10.35
C VAL A 63 -0.90 -15.30 -8.92
N ASN A 64 0.12 -14.48 -8.60
CA ASN A 64 0.19 -13.82 -7.30
C ASN A 64 -1.02 -12.91 -7.03
N SER A 65 -1.45 -12.11 -8.01
CA SER A 65 -2.61 -11.21 -7.86
C SER A 65 -3.93 -11.97 -7.73
N PHE A 66 -4.09 -13.10 -8.43
CA PHE A 66 -5.23 -13.98 -8.21
C PHE A 66 -5.25 -14.50 -6.77
N GLY A 67 -4.10 -14.95 -6.25
CA GLY A 67 -3.96 -15.37 -4.86
C GLY A 67 -4.31 -14.25 -3.87
N THR A 68 -3.89 -13.02 -4.14
CA THR A 68 -4.20 -11.85 -3.29
C THR A 68 -5.70 -11.53 -3.28
N MET A 69 -6.38 -11.72 -4.41
CA MET A 69 -7.82 -11.50 -4.54
C MET A 69 -8.65 -12.56 -3.80
N ILE A 70 -8.28 -13.84 -3.92
CA ILE A 70 -9.04 -14.94 -3.29
C ILE A 70 -8.60 -15.21 -1.84
N GLY A 71 -7.41 -14.77 -1.46
CA GLY A 71 -6.82 -15.03 -0.14
C GLY A 71 -7.72 -14.64 1.04
N PRO A 72 -8.30 -13.43 1.09
CA PRO A 72 -9.24 -13.02 2.14
C PRO A 72 -10.47 -13.92 2.23
N ILE A 73 -10.97 -14.40 1.10
CA ILE A 73 -12.15 -15.30 1.05
C ILE A 73 -11.78 -16.68 1.62
N ILE A 74 -10.64 -17.24 1.21
CA ILE A 74 -10.14 -18.51 1.72
C ILE A 74 -9.86 -18.41 3.22
N TYR A 75 -9.22 -17.32 3.65
CA TYR A 75 -8.92 -17.02 5.05
C TYR A 75 -10.19 -16.97 5.89
N THR A 76 -11.20 -16.22 5.44
CA THR A 76 -12.48 -16.09 6.13
C THR A 76 -13.21 -17.43 6.23
N LEU A 77 -13.22 -18.20 5.12
CA LEU A 77 -13.83 -19.52 5.08
C LEU A 77 -13.12 -20.51 6.03
N ALA A 78 -11.79 -20.48 6.04
CA ALA A 78 -10.98 -21.37 6.89
C ALA A 78 -11.13 -21.07 8.38
N LEU A 79 -11.25 -19.79 8.77
CA LEU A 79 -11.37 -19.39 10.18
C LEU A 79 -12.80 -19.47 10.72
N PHE A 80 -13.79 -19.10 9.91
CA PHE A 80 -15.17 -18.91 10.36
C PHE A 80 -16.16 -19.88 9.75
N GLY A 81 -15.73 -20.69 8.76
CA GLY A 81 -16.63 -21.60 8.02
C GLY A 81 -17.65 -20.87 7.14
N SER A 82 -17.52 -19.54 7.00
CA SER A 82 -18.44 -18.69 6.25
C SER A 82 -17.67 -17.56 5.57
N THR A 83 -18.17 -17.08 4.44
CA THR A 83 -17.63 -15.88 3.76
C THR A 83 -18.15 -14.58 4.33
N LYS A 84 -19.27 -14.62 5.08
CA LYS A 84 -19.80 -13.49 5.85
C LYS A 84 -19.50 -13.68 7.31
N VAL A 85 -18.82 -12.73 7.90
CA VAL A 85 -18.43 -12.75 9.32
C VAL A 85 -19.09 -11.60 10.04
N THR A 86 -19.70 -11.89 11.18
CA THR A 86 -20.27 -10.87 12.08
C THR A 86 -19.24 -10.43 13.12
N ASP A 87 -19.41 -9.25 13.68
CA ASP A 87 -18.54 -8.74 14.75
C ASP A 87 -18.49 -9.70 15.96
N ALA A 88 -19.61 -10.36 16.26
CA ALA A 88 -19.68 -11.37 17.31
C ALA A 88 -18.81 -12.61 17.00
N GLN A 89 -18.76 -13.06 15.74
CA GLN A 89 -17.87 -14.15 15.32
C GLN A 89 -16.40 -13.76 15.38
N ILE A 90 -16.07 -12.51 15.01
CA ILE A 90 -14.71 -11.99 15.14
C ILE A 90 -14.29 -11.97 16.62
N ALA A 91 -15.14 -11.46 17.50
CA ALA A 91 -14.89 -11.42 18.94
C ALA A 91 -14.75 -12.81 19.59
N SER A 92 -15.39 -13.84 19.00
CA SER A 92 -15.36 -15.23 19.50
C SER A 92 -14.23 -16.07 18.87
N LEU A 93 -13.38 -15.51 18.01
CA LEU A 93 -12.31 -16.23 17.32
C LEU A 93 -11.32 -16.83 18.31
N LYS A 94 -11.16 -18.14 18.28
CA LYS A 94 -10.20 -18.87 19.12
C LYS A 94 -8.79 -18.80 18.50
N LEU A 95 -7.78 -18.64 19.34
CA LEU A 95 -6.37 -18.68 18.94
C LEU A 95 -5.98 -19.98 18.23
N ASP A 96 -6.64 -21.10 18.57
CA ASP A 96 -6.41 -22.41 17.95
C ASP A 96 -6.68 -22.38 16.43
N SER A 97 -7.71 -21.65 15.98
CA SER A 97 -8.01 -21.52 14.55
C SER A 97 -6.90 -20.81 13.78
N ILE A 98 -6.29 -19.79 14.41
CA ILE A 98 -5.15 -19.08 13.84
C ILE A 98 -3.91 -19.99 13.81
N THR A 99 -3.70 -20.78 14.85
CA THR A 99 -2.62 -21.77 14.93
C THR A 99 -2.71 -22.79 13.80
N ILE A 100 -3.90 -23.32 13.53
CA ILE A 100 -4.14 -24.26 12.42
C ILE A 100 -3.83 -23.60 11.08
N LEU A 101 -4.30 -22.36 10.87
CA LEU A 101 -4.04 -21.62 9.64
C LEU A 101 -2.53 -21.44 9.38
N TYR A 102 -1.77 -20.97 10.35
CA TYR A 102 -0.31 -20.80 10.20
C TYR A 102 0.42 -22.12 10.04
N SER A 103 -0.07 -23.21 10.63
CA SER A 103 0.47 -24.56 10.42
C SER A 103 0.26 -25.02 8.97
N CYS A 104 -0.92 -24.78 8.38
CA CYS A 104 -1.20 -25.07 6.98
C CYS A 104 -0.33 -24.23 6.02
N VAL A 105 -0.22 -22.94 6.28
CA VAL A 105 0.62 -22.03 5.47
C VAL A 105 2.09 -22.42 5.56
N GLY A 106 2.58 -22.74 6.76
CA GLY A 106 3.95 -23.27 6.99
C GLY A 106 4.20 -24.57 6.24
N GLY A 107 3.23 -25.48 6.23
CA GLY A 107 3.26 -26.72 5.45
C GLY A 107 3.35 -26.49 3.94
N LEU A 108 2.59 -25.53 3.39
CA LEU A 108 2.68 -25.13 1.99
C LEU A 108 4.05 -24.57 1.63
N PHE A 109 4.63 -23.71 2.48
CA PHE A 109 6.00 -23.21 2.27
C PHE A 109 7.03 -24.32 2.31
N PHE A 110 6.86 -25.31 3.21
CA PHE A 110 7.74 -26.45 3.30
C PHE A 110 7.68 -27.32 2.05
N ILE A 111 6.47 -27.64 1.56
CA ILE A 111 6.28 -28.37 0.30
C ILE A 111 6.93 -27.63 -0.87
N ALA A 112 6.71 -26.31 -0.98
CA ALA A 112 7.35 -25.50 -2.00
C ALA A 112 8.88 -25.55 -1.92
N ALA A 113 9.46 -25.47 -0.72
CA ALA A 113 10.91 -25.58 -0.51
C ALA A 113 11.44 -26.95 -0.97
N LEU A 114 10.73 -28.04 -0.68
CA LEU A 114 11.11 -29.38 -1.14
C LEU A 114 11.04 -29.51 -2.67
N LEU A 115 10.00 -28.94 -3.31
CA LEU A 115 9.89 -28.92 -4.78
C LEU A 115 11.11 -28.25 -5.43
N PHE A 116 11.62 -27.14 -4.86
CA PHE A 116 12.81 -26.48 -5.38
C PHE A 116 14.09 -27.32 -5.15
N ILE A 117 14.23 -28.01 -4.02
CA ILE A 117 15.41 -28.86 -3.72
C ILE A 117 15.46 -30.06 -4.65
N PHE A 118 14.33 -30.73 -4.87
CA PHE A 118 14.28 -31.97 -5.65
C PHE A 118 14.12 -31.78 -7.14
N SER A 119 13.86 -30.53 -7.61
CA SER A 119 13.71 -30.25 -9.03
C SER A 119 15.06 -30.19 -9.73
N LYS A 120 15.36 -31.21 -10.52
CA LYS A 120 16.55 -31.30 -11.39
C LYS A 120 16.51 -30.40 -12.63
N LYS A 121 15.36 -29.80 -12.92
CA LYS A 121 15.13 -29.00 -14.15
C LYS A 121 15.40 -27.51 -13.95
N LEU A 122 15.64 -27.07 -12.72
CA LEU A 122 15.88 -25.67 -12.44
C LEU A 122 17.32 -25.28 -12.76
N PRO A 123 17.56 -24.15 -13.46
CA PRO A 123 18.91 -23.69 -13.72
C PRO A 123 19.61 -23.35 -12.39
N ALA A 124 20.87 -23.74 -12.30
CA ALA A 124 21.70 -23.33 -11.16
C ALA A 124 21.82 -21.81 -11.14
N GLY A 125 21.50 -21.18 -10.02
CA GLY A 125 21.53 -19.72 -9.85
C GLY A 125 22.95 -19.12 -9.73
N THR A 126 23.95 -19.76 -10.31
CA THR A 126 25.36 -19.32 -10.26
C THR A 126 25.64 -18.37 -11.42
N SER A 127 25.99 -17.12 -11.12
CA SER A 127 26.61 -16.24 -12.11
C SER A 127 28.09 -16.60 -12.23
N GLU A 128 28.52 -17.07 -13.39
CA GLU A 128 29.93 -17.44 -13.67
C GLU A 128 30.90 -16.25 -13.72
N SER A 129 30.41 -15.01 -13.71
CA SER A 129 31.26 -13.82 -13.76
C SER A 129 31.49 -13.21 -12.38
N SER A 130 32.75 -12.98 -12.03
CA SER A 130 33.13 -12.19 -10.85
C SER A 130 32.62 -10.75 -11.00
N VAL A 131 31.49 -10.46 -10.38
CA VAL A 131 30.94 -9.09 -10.35
C VAL A 131 31.68 -8.27 -9.29
N GLU A 132 32.08 -7.06 -9.64
CA GLU A 132 32.66 -6.10 -8.71
C GLU A 132 31.72 -5.89 -7.50
N LYS A 133 32.28 -5.97 -6.28
CA LYS A 133 31.52 -5.73 -5.04
C LYS A 133 31.08 -4.27 -4.95
N SER A 134 29.80 -4.03 -4.71
CA SER A 134 29.21 -2.69 -4.58
C SER A 134 29.29 -2.11 -3.17
N ASN A 135 30.42 -2.28 -2.48
CA ASN A 135 30.53 -1.94 -1.06
C ASN A 135 30.19 -0.46 -0.74
N LYS A 136 30.54 0.48 -1.64
CA LYS A 136 30.19 1.90 -1.45
C LYS A 136 28.69 2.15 -1.63
N ALA A 137 28.07 1.55 -2.64
CA ALA A 137 26.63 1.61 -2.84
C ALA A 137 25.88 1.00 -1.65
N THR A 138 26.25 -0.19 -1.24
CA THR A 138 25.65 -0.88 -0.08
C THR A 138 25.78 -0.04 1.20
N ARG A 139 26.94 0.60 1.45
CA ARG A 139 27.12 1.49 2.58
C ARG A 139 26.15 2.67 2.55
N VAL A 140 25.97 3.34 1.40
CA VAL A 140 25.00 4.44 1.26
C VAL A 140 23.57 3.94 1.51
N LEU A 141 23.21 2.77 0.99
CA LEU A 141 21.88 2.19 1.20
C LEU A 141 21.63 1.81 2.66
N ILE A 142 22.65 1.28 3.38
CA ILE A 142 22.56 1.02 4.82
C ILE A 142 22.36 2.34 5.59
N ILE A 143 23.17 3.37 5.30
CA ILE A 143 23.05 4.68 5.94
C ILE A 143 21.66 5.26 5.66
N MET A 144 21.17 5.20 4.42
CA MET A 144 19.82 5.62 4.04
C MET A 144 18.76 4.90 4.89
N THR A 145 18.87 3.59 5.04
CA THR A 145 17.92 2.80 5.84
C THR A 145 17.96 3.21 7.32
N LEU A 146 19.15 3.39 7.91
CA LEU A 146 19.29 3.85 9.30
C LEU A 146 18.72 5.26 9.48
N LEU A 147 18.94 6.16 8.54
CA LEU A 147 18.36 7.51 8.57
C LEU A 147 16.84 7.48 8.46
N ILE A 148 16.27 6.61 7.60
CA ILE A 148 14.81 6.43 7.51
C ILE A 148 14.27 6.03 8.88
N PHE A 149 14.84 5.03 9.54
CA PHE A 149 14.44 4.65 10.91
C PHE A 149 14.56 5.83 11.89
N GLY A 150 15.66 6.59 11.82
CA GLY A 150 15.87 7.77 12.64
C GLY A 150 14.78 8.83 12.43
N PHE A 151 14.40 9.10 11.19
CA PHE A 151 13.34 10.08 10.86
C PHE A 151 11.92 9.57 11.14
N PHE A 152 11.70 8.26 11.09
CA PHE A 152 10.42 7.67 11.50
C PHE A 152 10.24 7.66 13.03
N THR A 153 11.34 7.57 13.80
CA THR A 153 11.29 7.49 15.26
C THR A 153 10.47 8.61 15.90
N PRO A 154 10.67 9.92 15.60
CA PRO A 154 9.86 10.99 16.21
C PRO A 154 8.37 10.88 15.88
N ALA A 155 8.03 10.47 14.65
CA ALA A 155 6.64 10.26 14.27
C ALA A 155 6.01 9.13 15.10
N PHE A 156 6.69 7.97 15.23
CA PHE A 156 6.20 6.84 16.02
C PHE A 156 6.21 7.08 17.52
N MET A 157 7.25 7.74 18.05
CA MET A 157 7.32 8.10 19.47
C MET A 157 6.19 9.03 19.89
N SER A 158 5.69 9.87 18.97
CA SER A 158 4.54 10.72 19.23
C SER A 158 3.21 9.95 19.42
N TYR A 159 3.16 8.65 19.04
CA TYR A 159 2.01 7.77 19.35
C TYR A 159 2.19 7.00 20.66
N ILE A 160 3.44 6.71 21.05
CA ILE A 160 3.77 5.95 22.25
C ILE A 160 3.90 6.90 23.45
N GLY A 161 4.49 8.08 23.22
CA GLY A 161 4.45 9.17 24.18
C GLY A 161 3.02 9.66 24.22
N VAL A 162 2.32 9.27 25.27
CA VAL A 162 1.02 9.79 25.61
C VAL A 162 1.03 11.29 25.32
N ASP A 163 0.18 11.75 24.40
CA ASP A 163 0.03 13.16 24.09
C ASP A 163 -0.42 13.85 25.38
N LYS A 164 0.56 14.35 26.14
CA LYS A 164 0.27 15.03 27.41
C LYS A 164 -0.54 16.26 27.12
N MET A 165 -1.65 16.35 27.81
CA MET A 165 -2.49 17.53 27.77
C MET A 165 -1.65 18.76 28.10
N ASN A 166 -1.67 19.78 27.26
CA ASN A 166 -0.95 21.03 27.56
C ASN A 166 -1.66 21.81 28.69
N ASN A 167 -0.98 22.84 29.22
CA ASN A 167 -1.50 23.63 30.33
C ASN A 167 -2.84 24.31 29.99
N GLU A 168 -3.06 24.72 28.74
CA GLU A 168 -4.31 25.35 28.31
C GLU A 168 -5.48 24.36 28.33
N GLN A 169 -5.28 23.13 27.84
CA GLN A 169 -6.29 22.08 27.92
C GLN A 169 -6.65 21.76 29.38
N SER A 170 -5.63 21.69 30.24
CA SER A 170 -5.83 21.48 31.68
C SER A 170 -6.64 22.62 32.33
N GLN A 171 -6.39 23.85 31.93
CA GLN A 171 -7.12 25.02 32.43
C GLN A 171 -8.57 25.02 31.96
N TYR A 172 -8.84 24.72 30.68
CA TYR A 172 -10.23 24.62 30.19
C TYR A 172 -11.01 23.49 30.84
N LEU A 173 -10.39 22.34 31.09
CA LEU A 173 -11.04 21.24 31.81
C LEU A 173 -11.33 21.59 33.28
N SER A 174 -10.40 22.29 33.94
CA SER A 174 -10.65 22.78 35.31
C SER A 174 -11.82 23.76 35.34
N GLN A 175 -11.86 24.74 34.44
CA GLN A 175 -12.97 25.68 34.33
C GLN A 175 -14.30 24.98 34.03
N LEU A 176 -14.31 23.96 33.18
CA LEU A 176 -15.47 23.16 32.85
C LEU A 176 -15.96 22.37 34.07
N HIS A 177 -15.03 21.79 34.84
CA HIS A 177 -15.33 21.09 36.07
C HIS A 177 -15.96 22.03 37.14
N ASP A 178 -15.39 23.20 37.33
CA ASP A 178 -15.85 24.18 38.29
C ASP A 178 -17.26 24.70 37.93
N ALA A 179 -17.46 25.01 36.64
CA ALA A 179 -18.77 25.43 36.13
C ALA A 179 -19.83 24.32 36.26
N TYR A 180 -19.44 23.06 36.04
CA TYR A 180 -20.33 21.91 36.26
C TYR A 180 -20.66 21.68 37.70
N SER A 181 -19.68 21.71 38.59
CA SER A 181 -19.85 21.52 40.03
C SER A 181 -20.76 22.60 40.65
N ALA A 182 -20.71 23.82 40.11
CA ALA A 182 -21.58 24.92 40.54
C ALA A 182 -23.05 24.73 40.10
N ASN A 183 -23.33 23.88 39.11
CA ASN A 183 -24.65 23.69 38.49
C ASN A 183 -25.25 22.27 38.69
N THR A 184 -24.70 21.46 39.58
CA THR A 184 -25.07 20.04 39.78
C THR A 184 -26.54 19.78 40.18
N THR A 185 -27.28 20.77 40.62
CA THR A 185 -28.70 20.64 40.99
C THR A 185 -29.66 20.56 39.80
N SER A 186 -29.20 20.88 38.57
CA SER A 186 -30.07 20.95 37.40
C SER A 186 -29.75 19.92 36.29
N VAL A 187 -28.73 19.07 36.47
CA VAL A 187 -28.23 18.12 35.45
C VAL A 187 -28.64 16.70 35.80
N GLY A 188 -29.31 16.00 34.88
CA GLY A 188 -29.78 14.62 35.08
C GLY A 188 -28.65 13.59 35.21
N ASN A 189 -28.91 12.45 35.86
CA ASN A 189 -27.96 11.37 36.17
C ASN A 189 -27.14 10.87 34.98
N ARG A 190 -27.67 10.93 33.74
CA ARG A 190 -26.99 10.48 32.54
C ARG A 190 -25.82 11.39 32.13
N GLN A 191 -25.97 12.69 32.34
CA GLN A 191 -24.95 13.69 32.08
C GLN A 191 -23.83 13.60 33.11
N ASN A 192 -24.17 13.30 34.39
CA ASN A 192 -23.20 13.06 35.44
C ASN A 192 -22.27 11.87 35.14
N VAL A 193 -22.79 10.78 34.56
CA VAL A 193 -21.98 9.61 34.18
C VAL A 193 -21.03 9.93 33.02
N LEU A 194 -21.48 10.72 32.04
CA LEU A 194 -20.66 11.13 30.92
C LEU A 194 -19.54 12.08 31.35
N PHE A 195 -19.83 13.05 32.19
CA PHE A 195 -18.86 13.96 32.80
C PHE A 195 -17.85 13.20 33.68
N GLY A 196 -18.31 12.27 34.51
CA GLY A 196 -17.46 11.42 35.33
C GLY A 196 -16.41 10.69 34.49
N LYS A 197 -16.79 10.11 33.35
CA LYS A 197 -15.86 9.43 32.44
C LYS A 197 -14.82 10.37 31.81
N VAL A 198 -15.20 11.59 31.42
CA VAL A 198 -14.28 12.60 30.91
C VAL A 198 -13.23 12.96 31.95
N PHE A 199 -13.64 13.17 33.21
CA PHE A 199 -12.75 13.52 34.31
C PHE A 199 -11.94 12.34 34.84
N GLU A 200 -12.47 11.12 34.79
CA GLU A 200 -11.72 9.91 35.11
C GLU A 200 -10.54 9.73 34.17
N ASN A 201 -10.75 9.90 32.86
CA ASN A 201 -9.67 9.87 31.86
C ASN A 201 -8.66 11.02 32.09
N TYR A 202 -9.12 12.22 32.43
CA TYR A 202 -8.26 13.36 32.75
C TYR A 202 -7.36 13.11 33.97
N ASN A 203 -7.90 12.54 35.03
CA ASN A 203 -7.16 12.30 36.27
C ASN A 203 -6.19 11.11 36.16
N THR A 204 -6.51 10.09 35.36
CA THR A 204 -5.69 8.88 35.22
C THR A 204 -4.48 9.07 34.28
N ASP A 205 -4.65 9.70 33.13
CA ASP A 205 -3.63 9.70 32.10
C ASP A 205 -3.10 11.07 31.66
N LYS A 206 -3.76 12.19 32.01
CA LYS A 206 -3.43 13.57 31.54
C LYS A 206 -3.12 13.64 30.03
N THR A 207 -3.79 12.79 29.26
CA THR A 207 -3.61 12.63 27.82
C THR A 207 -4.58 13.51 27.06
N LEU A 208 -4.31 13.76 25.77
CA LEU A 208 -5.31 14.27 24.84
C LEU A 208 -6.58 13.43 24.96
N LEU A 209 -7.73 14.09 25.09
CA LEU A 209 -9.01 13.40 25.16
C LEU A 209 -9.18 12.50 23.96
N THR A 210 -9.47 11.23 24.21
CA THR A 210 -9.80 10.26 23.17
C THR A 210 -11.03 10.72 22.41
N ASP A 211 -11.25 10.19 21.20
CA ASP A 211 -12.45 10.50 20.39
C ASP A 211 -13.75 10.19 21.17
N ASN A 212 -13.73 9.23 22.09
CA ASN A 212 -14.84 8.92 22.99
C ASN A 212 -15.12 10.03 24.02
N SER A 213 -14.07 10.66 24.55
CA SER A 213 -14.22 11.78 25.49
C SER A 213 -14.68 13.05 24.77
N LYS A 214 -14.24 13.25 23.52
CA LYS A 214 -14.73 14.31 22.64
C LYS A 214 -16.21 14.10 22.31
N SER A 215 -16.62 12.88 21.94
CA SER A 215 -18.02 12.54 21.68
C SER A 215 -18.91 12.76 22.92
N ALA A 216 -18.37 12.54 24.13
CA ALA A 216 -19.05 12.83 25.37
C ALA A 216 -19.20 14.35 25.60
N LEU A 217 -18.17 15.16 25.31
CA LEU A 217 -18.24 16.62 25.34
C LEU A 217 -19.20 17.18 24.28
N ASP A 218 -19.15 16.67 23.06
CA ASP A 218 -20.07 17.04 21.99
C ASP A 218 -21.53 16.69 22.37
N SER A 219 -21.75 15.56 23.05
CA SER A 219 -23.10 15.18 23.55
C SER A 219 -23.62 16.09 24.64
N LEU A 220 -22.75 16.67 25.48
CA LEU A 220 -23.14 17.68 26.47
C LEU A 220 -23.59 19.00 25.82
N ILE A 221 -23.05 19.32 24.64
CA ILE A 221 -23.41 20.52 23.89
C ILE A 221 -24.75 20.32 23.12
N ILE A 222 -25.05 19.08 22.73
CA ILE A 222 -26.21 18.74 21.87
C ILE A 222 -27.45 18.36 22.68
N TYR A 223 -27.31 17.85 23.91
CA TYR A 223 -28.40 17.21 24.66
C TYR A 223 -29.17 18.14 25.57
N ASP A 224 -29.37 19.37 25.22
CA ASP A 224 -30.41 20.19 25.87
C ASP A 224 -31.69 20.30 25.03
N ALA A 225 -32.13 19.20 24.43
CA ALA A 225 -33.39 19.10 23.72
C ALA A 225 -34.63 19.06 24.65
N SER A 226 -34.45 19.11 26.00
CA SER A 226 -35.53 19.09 26.96
C SER A 226 -35.94 20.47 27.49
N GLY A 227 -35.57 21.56 26.79
CA GLY A 227 -35.99 22.91 27.20
C GLY A 227 -35.11 23.57 28.27
N GLN A 228 -33.96 22.97 28.62
CA GLN A 228 -32.95 23.59 29.48
C GLN A 228 -31.87 24.31 28.67
N GLU A 229 -32.27 25.19 27.77
CA GLU A 229 -31.36 26.18 27.10
C GLU A 229 -30.59 27.05 28.11
N LYS A 230 -30.83 26.85 29.39
CA LYS A 230 -30.17 27.52 30.52
C LYS A 230 -29.02 26.75 31.13
N LEU A 231 -28.60 25.62 30.56
CA LEU A 231 -27.31 25.08 30.95
C LEU A 231 -26.25 26.08 30.49
N ASN A 232 -25.93 26.92 31.37
CA ASN A 232 -25.05 28.08 31.30
C ASN A 232 -24.34 28.24 29.96
N SER A 233 -24.66 29.31 29.25
CA SER A 233 -23.91 29.79 28.09
C SER A 233 -22.40 29.70 28.32
N SER A 234 -21.94 29.81 29.56
CA SER A 234 -20.56 29.63 30.02
C SER A 234 -20.03 28.22 29.82
N ILE A 235 -20.76 27.17 30.21
CA ILE A 235 -20.33 25.77 30.04
C ILE A 235 -20.23 25.43 28.53
N LYS A 236 -21.22 25.87 27.76
CA LYS A 236 -21.23 25.69 26.31
C LYS A 236 -20.04 26.40 25.63
N SER A 237 -19.76 27.63 26.01
CA SER A 237 -18.62 28.40 25.47
C SER A 237 -17.27 27.77 25.83
N ILE A 238 -17.09 27.30 27.07
CA ILE A 238 -15.87 26.63 27.53
C ILE A 238 -15.68 25.30 26.77
N ALA A 239 -16.76 24.51 26.64
CA ALA A 239 -16.70 23.23 25.91
C ALA A 239 -16.37 23.43 24.42
N VAL A 240 -16.93 24.47 23.77
CA VAL A 240 -16.58 24.82 22.37
C VAL A 240 -15.12 25.24 22.27
N SER A 241 -14.66 26.12 23.15
CA SER A 241 -13.27 26.57 23.17
C SER A 241 -12.28 25.42 23.41
N PHE A 242 -12.63 24.47 24.28
CA PHE A 242 -11.82 23.28 24.52
C PHE A 242 -11.75 22.38 23.27
N ASN A 243 -12.88 22.15 22.59
CA ASN A 243 -12.92 21.36 21.37
C ASN A 243 -12.10 22.02 20.24
N ASP A 244 -12.16 23.32 20.09
CA ASP A 244 -11.40 24.05 19.08
C ASP A 244 -9.89 24.02 19.38
N LEU A 245 -9.49 24.17 20.63
CA LEU A 245 -8.11 24.00 21.06
C LEU A 245 -7.61 22.56 20.79
N ASN A 246 -8.42 21.58 21.13
CA ASN A 246 -8.08 20.16 20.91
C ASN A 246 -7.91 19.84 19.42
N LYS A 247 -8.77 20.38 18.55
CA LYS A 247 -8.61 20.27 17.09
C LYS A 247 -7.31 20.90 16.60
N THR A 248 -6.95 22.08 17.11
CA THR A 248 -5.72 22.79 16.74
C THR A 248 -4.49 21.99 17.16
N ILE A 249 -4.44 21.51 18.39
CA ILE A 249 -3.33 20.70 18.90
C ILE A 249 -3.17 19.40 18.09
N LYS A 250 -4.30 18.73 17.79
CA LYS A 250 -4.30 17.51 16.98
C LYS A 250 -3.78 17.80 15.57
N HIS A 251 -4.21 18.90 14.95
CA HIS A 251 -3.73 19.31 13.63
C HIS A 251 -2.23 19.57 13.64
N ASP A 252 -1.71 20.32 14.60
CA ASP A 252 -0.28 20.63 14.71
C ASP A 252 0.56 19.37 14.92
N LEU A 253 0.06 18.42 15.69
CA LEU A 253 0.70 17.13 15.91
C LEU A 253 0.74 16.30 14.61
N GLU A 254 -0.35 16.26 13.83
CA GLU A 254 -0.37 15.56 12.54
C GLU A 254 0.57 16.24 11.52
N VAL A 255 0.63 17.56 11.49
CA VAL A 255 1.60 18.31 10.67
C VAL A 255 3.04 18.01 11.11
N TYR A 256 3.32 17.90 12.42
CA TYR A 256 4.62 17.50 12.94
C TYR A 256 5.01 16.09 12.45
N ARG A 257 4.11 15.11 12.57
CA ARG A 257 4.30 13.73 12.09
C ARG A 257 4.58 13.71 10.59
N LEU A 258 3.80 14.46 9.83
CA LEU A 258 3.92 14.56 8.38
C LEU A 258 5.28 15.15 7.94
N LYS A 259 5.80 16.16 8.65
CA LYS A 259 7.14 16.72 8.39
C LYS A 259 8.24 15.66 8.50
N TRP A 260 8.20 14.79 9.50
CA TRP A 260 9.17 13.73 9.68
C TRP A 260 9.07 12.65 8.58
N LEU A 261 7.85 12.30 8.15
CA LEU A 261 7.64 11.38 7.04
C LEU A 261 8.16 11.94 5.71
N PHE A 262 7.96 13.23 5.44
CA PHE A 262 8.55 13.89 4.27
C PHE A 262 10.07 13.98 4.36
N ALA A 263 10.64 14.18 5.55
CA ALA A 263 12.07 14.15 5.75
C ALA A 263 12.65 12.76 5.43
N ALA A 264 11.99 11.68 5.84
CA ALA A 264 12.36 10.31 5.48
C ALA A 264 12.31 10.09 3.95
N LEU A 265 11.27 10.59 3.29
CA LEU A 265 11.17 10.54 1.82
C LEU A 265 12.32 11.31 1.14
N ALA A 266 12.65 12.49 1.63
CA ALA A 266 13.77 13.30 1.12
C ALA A 266 15.11 12.57 1.26
N VAL A 267 15.33 11.84 2.36
CA VAL A 267 16.55 11.03 2.57
C VAL A 267 16.69 9.97 1.46
N ILE A 268 15.60 9.31 1.06
CA ILE A 268 15.64 8.31 0.00
C ILE A 268 16.08 8.95 -1.32
N VAL A 269 15.42 10.04 -1.71
CA VAL A 269 15.71 10.74 -2.97
C VAL A 269 17.15 11.24 -2.98
N ILE A 270 17.58 11.93 -1.93
CA ILE A 270 18.93 12.50 -1.82
C ILE A 270 19.99 11.40 -1.84
N SER A 271 19.80 10.31 -1.10
CA SER A 271 20.76 9.19 -1.02
C SER A 271 20.95 8.51 -2.38
N LEU A 272 19.87 8.26 -3.12
CA LEU A 272 19.93 7.62 -4.43
C LEU A 272 20.62 8.51 -5.46
N PHE A 273 20.28 9.80 -5.53
CA PHE A 273 20.94 10.72 -6.46
C PHE A 273 22.40 10.98 -6.07
N TYR A 274 22.72 11.06 -4.78
CA TYR A 274 24.10 11.15 -4.30
C TYR A 274 24.91 9.93 -4.74
N ALA A 275 24.38 8.71 -4.52
CA ALA A 275 25.03 7.46 -4.94
C ALA A 275 25.31 7.45 -6.45
N ASN A 276 24.33 7.83 -7.27
CA ASN A 276 24.49 7.88 -8.73
C ASN A 276 25.52 8.93 -9.17
N ALA A 277 25.48 10.13 -8.59
CA ALA A 277 26.43 11.20 -8.92
C ALA A 277 27.87 10.81 -8.55
N ARG A 278 28.07 10.13 -7.41
CA ARG A 278 29.39 9.64 -7.00
C ARG A 278 29.85 8.45 -7.87
N ALA A 279 28.94 7.54 -8.22
CA ALA A 279 29.23 6.39 -9.05
C ALA A 279 29.64 6.78 -10.48
N LYS A 280 29.13 7.88 -11.01
CA LYS A 280 29.54 8.44 -12.33
C LYS A 280 30.96 9.04 -12.30
N LYS A 281 31.40 9.58 -11.16
CA LYS A 281 32.74 10.17 -11.01
C LYS A 281 33.81 9.11 -10.74
N SER A 282 33.47 8.01 -10.07
CA SER A 282 34.41 6.94 -9.71
C SER A 282 33.65 5.62 -9.70
N SER A 283 33.89 4.76 -10.68
CA SER A 283 33.17 3.50 -10.86
C SER A 283 33.47 2.47 -9.76
N ALA A 284 34.67 2.48 -9.19
CA ALA A 284 35.11 1.45 -8.23
C ALA A 284 34.27 1.40 -6.95
N GLY A 285 33.70 0.23 -6.67
CA GLY A 285 32.89 -0.07 -5.49
C GLY A 285 31.44 0.43 -5.54
N TRP A 286 30.96 0.95 -6.68
CA TRP A 286 29.57 1.42 -6.86
C TRP A 286 28.72 0.45 -7.67
N GLY A 287 29.33 -0.47 -8.42
CA GLY A 287 28.62 -1.49 -9.20
C GLY A 287 27.51 -0.93 -10.08
N ALA A 288 26.31 -1.48 -9.94
CA ALA A 288 25.15 -1.10 -10.75
C ALA A 288 24.66 0.34 -10.52
N MET A 289 25.00 1.00 -9.40
CA MET A 289 24.55 2.39 -9.08
C MET A 289 25.04 3.44 -10.09
N ARG A 290 26.02 3.13 -10.94
CA ARG A 290 26.49 4.02 -11.99
C ARG A 290 25.47 4.24 -13.12
N TYR A 291 24.52 3.33 -13.28
CA TYR A 291 23.52 3.39 -14.32
C TYR A 291 22.32 4.24 -13.89
N SER A 292 22.11 5.37 -14.60
CA SER A 292 21.03 6.30 -14.25
C SER A 292 19.64 5.70 -14.41
N GLN A 293 19.43 4.83 -15.43
CA GLN A 293 18.16 4.14 -15.61
C GLN A 293 17.83 3.26 -14.41
N LEU A 294 18.82 2.63 -13.78
CA LEU A 294 18.60 1.84 -12.59
C LEU A 294 18.17 2.72 -11.40
N VAL A 295 18.86 3.82 -11.16
CA VAL A 295 18.58 4.69 -10.02
C VAL A 295 17.21 5.36 -10.14
N LEU A 296 16.84 5.84 -11.34
CA LEU A 296 15.50 6.34 -11.61
C LEU A 296 14.45 5.21 -11.48
N GLY A 297 14.79 4.00 -11.92
CA GLY A 297 13.94 2.84 -11.77
C GLY A 297 13.78 2.36 -10.31
N MET A 298 14.80 2.53 -9.46
CA MET A 298 14.69 2.31 -8.02
C MET A 298 13.62 3.22 -7.42
N LEU A 299 13.66 4.52 -7.74
CA LEU A 299 12.57 5.45 -7.38
C LEU A 299 11.26 5.07 -8.08
N GLY A 300 11.31 4.54 -9.30
CA GLY A 300 10.14 4.03 -10.03
C GLY A 300 9.44 2.89 -9.28
N ILE A 301 10.19 1.88 -8.83
CA ILE A 301 9.64 0.78 -8.01
C ILE A 301 9.11 1.31 -6.67
N PHE A 302 9.86 2.19 -5.99
CA PHE A 302 9.41 2.81 -4.75
C PHE A 302 8.05 3.51 -4.93
N THR A 303 7.94 4.35 -5.95
CA THR A 303 6.72 5.12 -6.22
C THR A 303 5.57 4.22 -6.69
N TYR A 304 5.88 3.22 -7.52
CA TYR A 304 4.89 2.25 -8.01
C TYR A 304 4.28 1.44 -6.87
N VAL A 305 5.09 0.81 -6.02
CA VAL A 305 4.58 0.03 -4.88
C VAL A 305 3.88 0.95 -3.88
N GLY A 306 4.39 2.16 -3.73
CA GLY A 306 3.76 3.20 -2.92
C GLY A 306 2.34 3.51 -3.39
N VAL A 307 2.12 3.80 -4.68
CA VAL A 307 0.79 4.12 -5.21
C VAL A 307 -0.13 2.92 -5.23
N GLU A 308 0.38 1.73 -5.57
CA GLU A 308 -0.39 0.48 -5.55
C GLU A 308 -0.99 0.21 -4.17
N VAL A 309 -0.19 0.34 -3.11
CA VAL A 309 -0.64 0.06 -1.74
C VAL A 309 -1.47 1.21 -1.19
N THR A 310 -1.11 2.47 -1.47
CA THR A 310 -1.75 3.63 -0.84
C THR A 310 -3.20 3.81 -1.27
N ILE A 311 -3.53 3.59 -2.55
CA ILE A 311 -4.92 3.64 -3.04
C ILE A 311 -5.78 2.61 -2.30
N ALA A 312 -5.32 1.37 -2.21
CA ALA A 312 -6.06 0.28 -1.55
C ALA A 312 -6.22 0.50 -0.05
N SER A 313 -5.14 0.92 0.63
CA SER A 313 -5.12 1.08 2.09
C SER A 313 -6.10 2.13 2.60
N ASN A 314 -6.30 3.19 1.85
CA ASN A 314 -7.15 4.31 2.22
C ASN A 314 -8.56 4.26 1.62
N LEU A 315 -8.83 3.28 0.75
CA LEU A 315 -10.10 3.16 0.04
C LEU A 315 -11.28 2.95 0.99
N GLY A 316 -11.12 2.12 2.01
CA GLY A 316 -12.17 1.87 3.00
C GLY A 316 -12.59 3.14 3.74
N THR A 317 -11.63 3.93 4.19
CA THR A 317 -11.88 5.21 4.86
C THR A 317 -12.54 6.23 3.92
N LEU A 318 -12.15 6.24 2.64
CA LEU A 318 -12.75 7.09 1.62
C LEU A 318 -14.23 6.76 1.40
N LEU A 319 -14.54 5.47 1.18
CA LEU A 319 -15.91 5.01 0.90
C LEU A 319 -16.87 5.19 2.09
N ALA A 320 -16.34 5.27 3.30
CA ALA A 320 -17.12 5.56 4.51
C ALA A 320 -17.50 7.05 4.64
N GLN A 321 -17.00 7.95 3.78
CA GLN A 321 -17.35 9.37 3.84
C GLN A 321 -18.77 9.65 3.29
N PRO A 322 -19.44 10.71 3.77
CA PRO A 322 -20.79 11.10 3.31
C PRO A 322 -20.87 11.30 1.80
N GLU A 323 -19.87 11.90 1.20
CA GLU A 323 -19.77 12.19 -0.24
C GLU A 323 -19.61 10.93 -1.12
N PHE A 324 -19.34 9.77 -0.51
CA PHE A 324 -19.28 8.44 -1.13
C PHE A 324 -20.43 7.52 -0.70
N GLY A 325 -21.41 8.05 0.05
CA GLY A 325 -22.62 7.34 0.44
C GLY A 325 -22.56 6.67 1.80
N ASN A 326 -21.62 7.03 2.70
CA ASN A 326 -21.46 6.45 4.05
C ASN A 326 -21.46 4.92 4.04
N MET A 327 -20.66 4.30 3.17
CA MET A 327 -20.68 2.84 3.01
C MET A 327 -20.31 2.14 4.33
N PRO A 328 -21.17 1.24 4.85
CA PRO A 328 -20.83 0.42 6.01
C PRO A 328 -19.60 -0.46 5.73
N ALA A 329 -18.76 -0.68 6.73
CA ALA A 329 -17.52 -1.46 6.59
C ALA A 329 -17.76 -2.85 5.95
N ALA A 330 -18.89 -3.48 6.26
CA ALA A 330 -19.28 -4.79 5.70
C ALA A 330 -19.52 -4.75 4.17
N THR A 331 -19.79 -3.59 3.57
CA THR A 331 -20.07 -3.44 2.13
C THR A 331 -18.87 -2.98 1.33
N ILE A 332 -17.73 -2.67 1.97
CA ILE A 332 -16.51 -2.15 1.33
C ILE A 332 -15.66 -3.28 0.73
N ALA A 333 -15.71 -4.49 1.28
CA ALA A 333 -14.88 -5.62 0.86
C ALA A 333 -14.90 -5.90 -0.66
N PRO A 334 -16.04 -5.85 -1.38
CA PRO A 334 -16.08 -6.03 -2.83
C PRO A 334 -15.27 -4.99 -3.61
N PHE A 335 -15.25 -3.73 -3.17
CA PHE A 335 -14.48 -2.66 -3.82
C PHE A 335 -12.97 -2.90 -3.68
N ILE A 336 -12.52 -3.32 -2.49
CA ILE A 336 -11.13 -3.70 -2.24
C ILE A 336 -10.76 -4.92 -3.10
N SER A 337 -11.65 -5.90 -3.20
CA SER A 337 -11.47 -7.09 -4.04
C SER A 337 -11.35 -6.72 -5.53
N VAL A 338 -12.18 -5.79 -6.03
CA VAL A 338 -12.09 -5.28 -7.41
C VAL A 338 -10.76 -4.54 -7.63
N TYR A 339 -10.29 -3.75 -6.67
CA TYR A 339 -9.00 -3.07 -6.78
C TYR A 339 -7.84 -4.07 -6.98
N TRP A 340 -7.71 -5.04 -6.08
CA TRP A 340 -6.65 -6.06 -6.18
C TRP A 340 -6.84 -7.01 -7.37
N GLY A 341 -8.08 -7.34 -7.71
CA GLY A 341 -8.42 -8.08 -8.90
C GLY A 341 -8.07 -7.34 -10.20
N SER A 342 -8.15 -6.02 -10.19
CA SER A 342 -7.75 -5.17 -11.32
C SER A 342 -6.28 -5.34 -11.68
N LEU A 343 -5.41 -5.56 -10.70
CA LEU A 343 -4.00 -5.90 -10.94
C LEU A 343 -3.85 -7.24 -11.67
N MET A 344 -4.68 -8.22 -11.34
CA MET A 344 -4.70 -9.52 -12.02
C MET A 344 -5.08 -9.37 -13.50
N ILE A 345 -6.12 -8.57 -13.79
CA ILE A 345 -6.61 -8.35 -15.16
C ILE A 345 -5.47 -7.92 -16.10
N GLY A 346 -4.76 -6.87 -15.75
CA GLY A 346 -3.71 -6.37 -16.62
C GLY A 346 -2.47 -7.28 -16.66
N ARG A 347 -2.13 -7.97 -15.56
CA ARG A 347 -1.02 -8.93 -15.54
C ARG A 347 -1.31 -10.15 -16.40
N TRP A 348 -2.56 -10.64 -16.45
CA TRP A 348 -2.96 -11.70 -17.36
C TRP A 348 -2.88 -11.25 -18.82
N ALA A 349 -3.37 -10.03 -19.14
CA ALA A 349 -3.22 -9.48 -20.47
C ALA A 349 -1.75 -9.30 -20.87
N GLY A 350 -0.91 -8.78 -19.97
CA GLY A 350 0.52 -8.61 -20.20
C GLY A 350 1.32 -9.92 -20.29
N ALA A 351 0.74 -11.05 -19.89
CA ALA A 351 1.33 -12.38 -20.01
C ALA A 351 1.07 -13.06 -21.38
N ILE A 352 0.12 -12.57 -22.17
CA ILE A 352 -0.29 -13.18 -23.45
C ILE A 352 0.91 -13.47 -24.38
N PRO A 353 1.88 -12.57 -24.55
CA PRO A 353 3.02 -12.81 -25.45
C PRO A 353 3.90 -14.01 -25.05
N VAL A 354 3.85 -14.48 -23.80
CA VAL A 354 4.60 -15.70 -23.37
C VAL A 354 4.22 -16.92 -24.20
N PHE A 355 2.95 -16.98 -24.63
CA PHE A 355 2.39 -18.11 -25.38
C PHE A 355 2.60 -18.01 -26.89
N ASN A 356 3.27 -16.95 -27.36
CA ASN A 356 3.63 -16.73 -28.76
C ASN A 356 2.44 -16.88 -29.76
N PRO A 357 1.26 -16.26 -29.49
CA PRO A 357 0.10 -16.38 -30.36
C PRO A 357 0.31 -15.60 -31.67
N SER A 358 -0.41 -16.00 -32.74
CA SER A 358 -0.45 -15.22 -33.98
C SER A 358 -0.96 -13.80 -33.71
N LYS A 359 -0.60 -12.82 -34.55
CA LYS A 359 -0.99 -11.41 -34.39
C LYS A 359 -2.51 -11.21 -34.21
N SER A 360 -3.31 -11.93 -35.02
CA SER A 360 -4.77 -11.86 -34.91
C SER A 360 -5.26 -12.43 -33.57
N MET A 361 -4.75 -13.60 -33.17
CA MET A 361 -5.09 -14.23 -31.89
C MET A 361 -4.65 -13.36 -30.72
N LYS A 362 -3.47 -12.74 -30.80
CA LYS A 362 -2.99 -11.82 -29.76
C LYS A 362 -3.94 -10.64 -29.55
N ASN A 363 -4.33 -9.97 -30.65
CA ASN A 363 -5.27 -8.84 -30.56
C ASN A 363 -6.61 -9.27 -29.99
N PHE A 364 -7.12 -10.44 -30.36
CA PHE A 364 -8.33 -11.00 -29.80
C PHE A 364 -8.19 -11.26 -28.29
N LEU A 365 -7.09 -11.89 -27.87
CA LEU A 365 -6.83 -12.18 -26.46
C LEU A 365 -6.62 -10.91 -25.63
N LEU A 366 -5.98 -9.86 -26.19
CA LEU A 366 -5.83 -8.57 -25.50
C LEU A 366 -7.16 -7.89 -25.19
N ALA A 367 -8.20 -8.16 -25.98
CA ALA A 367 -9.56 -7.70 -25.68
C ALA A 367 -10.30 -8.68 -24.73
N LEU A 368 -10.19 -9.99 -24.99
CA LEU A 368 -10.95 -11.02 -24.27
C LEU A 368 -10.46 -11.25 -22.83
N VAL A 369 -9.14 -11.34 -22.62
CA VAL A 369 -8.55 -11.71 -21.32
C VAL A 369 -8.88 -10.68 -20.22
N PRO A 370 -8.84 -9.36 -20.44
CA PRO A 370 -9.27 -8.40 -19.44
C PRO A 370 -10.75 -8.53 -19.08
N LEU A 371 -11.63 -8.74 -20.06
CA LEU A 371 -13.06 -8.93 -19.82
C LEU A 371 -13.33 -10.25 -19.07
N PHE A 372 -12.63 -11.33 -19.44
CA PHE A 372 -12.69 -12.60 -18.71
C PHE A 372 -12.18 -12.43 -17.28
N GLY A 373 -11.06 -11.75 -17.05
CA GLY A 373 -10.54 -11.48 -15.72
C GLY A 373 -11.52 -10.67 -14.87
N PHE A 374 -12.20 -9.69 -15.46
CA PHE A 374 -13.27 -8.96 -14.77
C PHE A 374 -14.45 -9.90 -14.42
N GLY A 375 -14.86 -10.77 -15.36
CA GLY A 375 -15.86 -11.80 -15.09
C GLY A 375 -15.48 -12.72 -13.92
N VAL A 376 -14.20 -13.10 -13.82
CA VAL A 376 -13.68 -13.89 -12.68
C VAL A 376 -13.82 -13.13 -11.38
N ILE A 377 -13.50 -11.83 -11.34
CA ILE A 377 -13.65 -11.01 -10.12
C ILE A 377 -15.11 -10.96 -9.68
N ILE A 378 -16.02 -10.69 -10.62
CA ILE A 378 -17.45 -10.66 -10.34
C ILE A 378 -17.93 -12.04 -9.85
N GLY A 379 -17.54 -13.12 -10.53
CA GLY A 379 -17.95 -14.49 -10.19
C GLY A 379 -17.47 -14.91 -8.79
N VAL A 380 -16.21 -14.69 -8.48
CA VAL A 380 -15.62 -15.04 -7.16
C VAL A 380 -16.31 -14.27 -6.03
N ASN A 381 -16.55 -12.96 -6.22
CA ASN A 381 -17.25 -12.16 -5.20
C ASN A 381 -18.73 -12.54 -5.07
N THR A 382 -19.41 -12.91 -6.17
CA THR A 382 -20.80 -13.39 -6.13
C THR A 382 -20.88 -14.72 -5.38
N ILE A 383 -19.95 -15.65 -5.60
CA ILE A 383 -19.85 -16.90 -4.85
C ILE A 383 -19.60 -16.63 -3.36
N ALA A 384 -18.83 -15.59 -3.05
CA ALA A 384 -18.63 -15.12 -1.68
C ALA A 384 -19.85 -14.39 -1.09
N ASN A 385 -20.99 -14.35 -1.79
CA ASN A 385 -22.21 -13.65 -1.39
C ASN A 385 -22.05 -12.12 -1.23
N ASN A 386 -21.09 -11.52 -1.92
CA ASN A 386 -20.92 -10.07 -1.97
C ASN A 386 -21.91 -9.46 -2.99
N ASN A 387 -22.47 -8.28 -2.67
CA ASN A 387 -23.27 -7.53 -3.63
C ASN A 387 -22.37 -6.83 -4.64
N MET A 388 -22.38 -7.30 -5.89
CA MET A 388 -21.56 -6.75 -6.97
C MET A 388 -22.32 -5.75 -7.86
N SER A 389 -23.61 -5.50 -7.61
CA SER A 389 -24.43 -4.60 -8.45
C SER A 389 -23.81 -3.21 -8.63
N PRO A 390 -23.22 -2.55 -7.61
CA PRO A 390 -22.59 -1.25 -7.78
C PRO A 390 -21.33 -1.26 -8.64
N LEU A 391 -20.79 -2.45 -8.97
CA LEU A 391 -19.48 -2.62 -9.61
C LEU A 391 -19.57 -3.15 -11.05
N TYR A 392 -20.76 -3.46 -11.56
CA TYR A 392 -20.89 -3.97 -12.94
C TYR A 392 -20.44 -2.96 -14.01
N TRP A 393 -20.73 -1.68 -13.82
CA TRP A 393 -20.33 -0.63 -14.75
C TRP A 393 -18.82 -0.31 -14.71
N TYR A 394 -18.09 -0.86 -13.75
CA TYR A 394 -16.62 -0.77 -13.74
C TYR A 394 -15.99 -1.41 -14.99
N VAL A 395 -16.73 -2.21 -15.73
CA VAL A 395 -16.32 -2.72 -17.06
C VAL A 395 -15.87 -1.60 -17.99
N ILE A 396 -16.41 -0.37 -17.86
CA ILE A 396 -15.99 0.79 -18.65
C ILE A 396 -14.50 1.10 -18.39
N CYS A 397 -14.06 1.03 -17.14
CA CYS A 397 -12.64 1.22 -16.79
C CYS A 397 -11.76 0.11 -17.39
N VAL A 398 -12.27 -1.13 -17.45
CA VAL A 398 -11.58 -2.25 -18.11
C VAL A 398 -11.46 -2.00 -19.62
N LEU A 399 -12.47 -1.44 -20.29
CA LEU A 399 -12.39 -1.06 -21.69
C LEU A 399 -11.33 0.02 -21.94
N VAL A 400 -11.19 0.99 -21.02
CA VAL A 400 -10.11 2.00 -21.09
C VAL A 400 -8.74 1.32 -20.96
N GLN A 401 -8.59 0.34 -20.07
CA GLN A 401 -7.37 -0.45 -19.97
C GLN A 401 -7.05 -1.20 -21.26
N ILE A 402 -8.04 -1.82 -21.89
CA ILE A 402 -7.89 -2.51 -23.19
C ILE A 402 -7.38 -1.51 -24.25
N ALA A 403 -7.98 -0.33 -24.34
CA ALA A 403 -7.51 0.72 -25.25
C ALA A 403 -6.04 1.08 -24.99
N GLY A 404 -5.63 1.15 -23.72
CA GLY A 404 -4.24 1.38 -23.32
C GLY A 404 -3.28 0.32 -23.85
N PHE A 405 -3.66 -0.95 -23.84
CA PHE A 405 -2.84 -2.03 -24.43
C PHE A 405 -2.66 -1.84 -25.94
N PHE A 406 -3.70 -1.51 -26.67
CA PHE A 406 -3.61 -1.27 -28.12
C PHE A 406 -2.79 -0.02 -28.45
N ILE A 407 -2.92 1.06 -27.69
CA ILE A 407 -2.14 2.30 -27.88
C ILE A 407 -0.65 2.04 -27.63
N SER A 408 -0.32 1.27 -26.61
CA SER A 408 1.07 1.06 -26.17
C SER A 408 1.86 0.10 -27.04
N GLN A 409 1.22 -0.72 -27.87
CA GLN A 409 1.85 -1.66 -28.82
C GLN A 409 2.94 -2.54 -28.17
N GLU A 410 2.74 -2.95 -26.92
CA GLU A 410 3.68 -3.77 -26.12
C GLU A 410 5.07 -3.15 -25.85
N LYS A 411 5.30 -1.90 -26.26
CA LYS A 411 6.55 -1.18 -26.02
C LYS A 411 6.64 -0.76 -24.54
N PRO A 412 7.58 -1.31 -23.73
CA PRO A 412 7.56 -1.13 -22.28
C PRO A 412 7.57 0.32 -21.81
N ALA A 413 8.37 1.19 -22.46
CA ALA A 413 8.42 2.60 -22.10
C ALA A 413 7.14 3.35 -22.47
N THR A 414 6.58 3.07 -23.66
CA THR A 414 5.30 3.64 -24.11
C THR A 414 4.16 3.14 -23.25
N MET A 415 4.14 1.84 -22.92
CA MET A 415 3.13 1.21 -22.07
C MET A 415 3.13 1.85 -20.67
N LEU A 416 4.31 1.98 -20.06
CA LEU A 416 4.43 2.62 -18.76
C LEU A 416 3.94 4.07 -18.79
N PHE A 417 4.28 4.82 -19.86
CA PHE A 417 3.85 6.22 -20.01
C PHE A 417 2.32 6.33 -20.16
N VAL A 418 1.73 5.54 -21.07
CA VAL A 418 0.26 5.57 -21.33
C VAL A 418 -0.52 5.21 -20.08
N PHE A 419 -0.13 4.13 -19.40
CA PHE A 419 -0.83 3.70 -18.20
C PHE A 419 -0.63 4.67 -17.03
N ALA A 420 0.56 5.30 -16.91
CA ALA A 420 0.77 6.36 -15.92
C ALA A 420 -0.07 7.60 -16.24
N ALA A 421 -0.20 8.00 -17.50
CA ALA A 421 -1.06 9.09 -17.91
C ALA A 421 -2.55 8.79 -17.60
N PHE A 422 -3.02 7.58 -17.88
CA PHE A 422 -4.37 7.15 -17.51
C PHE A 422 -4.55 7.17 -15.98
N GLY A 423 -3.53 6.76 -15.21
CA GLY A 423 -3.53 6.85 -13.76
C GLY A 423 -3.68 8.30 -13.27
N ILE A 424 -2.92 9.23 -13.86
CA ILE A 424 -3.03 10.67 -13.53
C ILE A 424 -4.47 11.16 -13.80
N ILE A 425 -4.98 10.89 -15.01
CA ILE A 425 -6.34 11.32 -15.40
C ILE A 425 -7.38 10.76 -14.45
N ALA A 426 -7.30 9.46 -14.15
CA ALA A 426 -8.24 8.81 -13.24
C ALA A 426 -8.18 9.41 -11.82
N MET A 427 -6.98 9.60 -11.26
CA MET A 427 -6.84 10.20 -9.93
C MET A 427 -7.36 11.65 -9.90
N VAL A 428 -7.09 12.43 -10.96
CA VAL A 428 -7.62 13.80 -11.09
C VAL A 428 -9.15 13.78 -11.19
N VAL A 429 -9.73 12.92 -12.04
CA VAL A 429 -11.19 12.75 -12.10
C VAL A 429 -11.75 12.38 -10.72
N GLY A 430 -11.11 11.44 -10.03
CA GLY A 430 -11.50 11.05 -8.67
C GLY A 430 -11.49 12.20 -7.68
N LEU A 431 -10.48 13.07 -7.73
CA LEU A 431 -10.35 14.24 -6.83
C LEU A 431 -11.40 15.34 -7.09
N PHE A 432 -11.86 15.49 -8.32
CA PHE A 432 -12.82 16.54 -8.69
C PHE A 432 -14.27 16.05 -8.81
N THR A 433 -14.53 14.77 -8.54
CA THR A 433 -15.86 14.16 -8.53
C THR A 433 -16.14 13.49 -7.20
N THR A 434 -17.39 13.05 -6.98
CA THR A 434 -17.82 12.33 -5.78
C THR A 434 -18.65 11.10 -6.15
N GLY A 435 -19.06 10.32 -5.17
CA GLY A 435 -19.90 9.15 -5.36
C GLY A 435 -19.27 8.07 -6.24
N ILE A 436 -20.09 7.44 -7.08
CA ILE A 436 -19.66 6.25 -7.85
C ILE A 436 -18.61 6.56 -8.93
N VAL A 437 -18.66 7.76 -9.53
CA VAL A 437 -17.69 8.19 -10.56
C VAL A 437 -16.30 8.30 -9.95
N SER A 438 -16.18 8.99 -8.83
CA SER A 438 -14.93 9.11 -8.09
C SER A 438 -14.44 7.73 -7.59
N THR A 439 -15.35 6.89 -7.10
CA THR A 439 -15.03 5.52 -6.68
C THR A 439 -14.41 4.71 -7.83
N TYR A 440 -15.02 4.72 -9.01
CA TYR A 440 -14.47 4.00 -10.18
C TYR A 440 -13.14 4.59 -10.64
N ALA A 441 -13.00 5.91 -10.60
CA ALA A 441 -11.77 6.59 -10.94
C ALA A 441 -10.60 6.14 -10.02
N PHE A 442 -10.80 6.11 -8.71
CA PHE A 442 -9.78 5.64 -7.77
C PHE A 442 -9.53 4.13 -7.88
N LEU A 443 -10.58 3.31 -8.04
CA LEU A 443 -10.44 1.87 -8.26
C LEU A 443 -9.63 1.55 -9.52
N SER A 444 -9.80 2.33 -10.60
CA SER A 444 -9.08 2.12 -11.87
C SER A 444 -7.57 2.31 -11.73
N GLY A 445 -7.09 2.94 -10.65
CA GLY A 445 -5.68 2.95 -10.29
C GLY A 445 -5.07 1.54 -10.24
N GLY A 446 -5.82 0.53 -9.77
CA GLY A 446 -5.40 -0.87 -9.81
C GLY A 446 -5.21 -1.41 -11.23
N LEU A 447 -6.13 -1.07 -12.17
CA LEU A 447 -5.99 -1.43 -13.58
C LEU A 447 -4.71 -0.82 -14.18
N PHE A 448 -4.45 0.46 -13.90
CA PHE A 448 -3.30 1.17 -14.46
C PHE A 448 -1.97 0.75 -13.81
N CYS A 449 -1.96 0.41 -12.53
CA CYS A 449 -0.79 -0.18 -11.85
C CYS A 449 -0.41 -1.57 -12.38
N SER A 450 -1.35 -2.32 -12.92
CA SER A 450 -1.26 -3.76 -13.16
C SER A 450 -0.04 -4.23 -13.97
N ILE A 451 0.42 -3.43 -14.95
CA ILE A 451 1.55 -3.78 -15.83
C ILE A 451 2.82 -2.97 -15.55
N MET A 452 2.77 -2.02 -14.61
CA MET A 452 3.88 -1.08 -14.42
C MET A 452 5.13 -1.75 -13.84
N TRP A 453 4.96 -2.66 -12.88
CA TRP A 453 6.08 -3.38 -12.27
C TRP A 453 7.02 -4.02 -13.30
N PRO A 454 6.55 -4.89 -14.21
CA PRO A 454 7.42 -5.51 -15.21
C PRO A 454 8.06 -4.49 -16.16
N CYS A 455 7.32 -3.44 -16.53
CA CYS A 455 7.87 -2.38 -17.38
C CYS A 455 9.01 -1.62 -16.69
N ILE A 456 8.79 -1.17 -15.44
CA ILE A 456 9.81 -0.46 -14.67
C ILE A 456 11.02 -1.36 -14.48
N PHE A 457 10.81 -2.61 -14.10
CA PHE A 457 11.88 -3.57 -13.83
C PHE A 457 12.73 -3.81 -15.09
N ALA A 458 12.11 -4.15 -16.22
CA ALA A 458 12.79 -4.41 -17.47
C ALA A 458 13.60 -3.19 -17.97
N LEU A 459 12.98 -2.00 -17.94
CA LEU A 459 13.65 -0.76 -18.37
C LEU A 459 14.83 -0.39 -17.46
N SER A 460 14.73 -0.69 -16.17
CA SER A 460 15.76 -0.35 -15.19
C SER A 460 16.99 -1.23 -15.28
N ILE A 461 16.82 -2.53 -15.60
CA ILE A 461 17.94 -3.46 -15.73
C ILE A 461 18.53 -3.52 -17.14
N ALA A 462 17.89 -2.87 -18.11
CA ALA A 462 18.35 -2.83 -19.49
C ALA A 462 19.78 -2.28 -19.58
N GLY A 463 20.66 -2.98 -20.32
CA GLY A 463 22.04 -2.57 -20.54
C GLY A 463 22.98 -2.70 -19.33
N LEU A 464 22.54 -3.30 -18.23
CA LEU A 464 23.41 -3.50 -17.07
C LEU A 464 24.45 -4.64 -17.25
N GLY A 465 24.22 -5.56 -18.19
CA GLY A 465 25.11 -6.68 -18.45
C GLY A 465 25.39 -7.51 -17.19
N LYS A 466 26.65 -7.69 -16.82
CA LYS A 466 27.05 -8.45 -15.62
C LYS A 466 26.50 -7.90 -14.29
N TYR A 467 26.02 -6.67 -14.25
CA TYR A 467 25.43 -6.05 -13.05
C TYR A 467 23.92 -6.27 -12.92
N THR A 468 23.28 -7.03 -13.82
CA THR A 468 21.82 -7.24 -13.81
C THR A 468 21.31 -7.80 -12.49
N THR A 469 21.96 -8.84 -11.93
CA THR A 469 21.59 -9.44 -10.64
C THR A 469 21.69 -8.42 -9.50
N GLN A 470 22.76 -7.62 -9.49
CA GLN A 470 22.96 -6.58 -8.48
C GLN A 470 21.91 -5.45 -8.62
N GLY A 471 21.62 -5.03 -9.86
CA GLY A 471 20.59 -4.05 -10.15
C GLY A 471 19.21 -4.54 -9.73
N SER A 472 18.89 -5.79 -9.98
CA SER A 472 17.64 -6.43 -9.54
C SER A 472 17.49 -6.40 -8.02
N ALA A 473 18.55 -6.71 -7.27
CA ALA A 473 18.53 -6.64 -5.82
C ALA A 473 18.25 -5.21 -5.30
N PHE A 474 18.87 -4.20 -5.94
CA PHE A 474 18.62 -2.79 -5.60
C PHE A 474 17.19 -2.35 -5.92
N LEU A 475 16.60 -2.82 -7.02
CA LEU A 475 15.20 -2.56 -7.37
C LEU A 475 14.25 -3.17 -6.32
N ILE A 476 14.45 -4.44 -5.96
CA ILE A 476 13.59 -5.14 -5.00
C ILE A 476 13.62 -4.45 -3.63
N MET A 477 14.77 -3.94 -3.20
CA MET A 477 14.87 -3.19 -1.95
C MET A 477 13.92 -1.97 -1.92
N MET A 478 13.60 -1.40 -3.08
CA MET A 478 12.72 -0.24 -3.19
C MET A 478 11.21 -0.55 -3.08
N ILE A 479 10.82 -1.81 -2.89
CA ILE A 479 9.46 -2.20 -2.45
C ILE A 479 9.09 -1.46 -1.14
N LEU A 480 10.08 -0.97 -0.41
CA LEU A 480 9.94 -0.09 0.76
C LEU A 480 8.93 1.07 0.54
N GLY A 481 8.69 1.50 -0.70
CA GLY A 481 7.69 2.51 -1.03
C GLY A 481 6.29 2.20 -0.51
N GLY A 482 5.90 0.92 -0.50
CA GLY A 482 4.64 0.45 0.07
C GLY A 482 4.50 0.63 1.58
N SER A 483 5.62 0.83 2.31
CA SER A 483 5.61 1.09 3.74
C SER A 483 5.72 2.58 4.09
N ILE A 484 6.12 3.44 3.14
CA ILE A 484 6.37 4.86 3.39
C ILE A 484 5.28 5.75 2.82
N ILE A 485 4.82 5.49 1.59
CA ILE A 485 3.83 6.36 0.92
C ILE A 485 2.44 6.26 1.57
N PRO A 486 1.91 5.06 1.94
CA PRO A 486 0.60 4.99 2.60
C PRO A 486 0.52 5.75 3.93
N PRO A 487 1.50 5.66 4.85
CA PRO A 487 1.52 6.52 6.04
C PRO A 487 1.55 8.03 5.73
N ILE A 488 2.27 8.44 4.66
CA ILE A 488 2.27 9.86 4.22
C ILE A 488 0.87 10.28 3.79
N GLN A 489 0.18 9.47 2.97
CA GLN A 489 -1.19 9.76 2.57
C GLN A 489 -2.14 9.76 3.76
N GLY A 490 -2.03 8.78 4.67
CA GLY A 490 -2.85 8.71 5.88
C GLY A 490 -2.69 9.95 6.75
N LYS A 491 -1.45 10.42 6.99
CA LYS A 491 -1.23 11.65 7.75
C LYS A 491 -1.64 12.90 6.99
N LEU A 492 -1.49 12.91 5.68
CA LEU A 492 -2.04 13.99 4.86
C LEU A 492 -3.57 14.02 4.93
N ALA A 493 -4.22 12.86 4.96
CA ALA A 493 -5.66 12.74 5.14
C ALA A 493 -6.16 13.35 6.48
N ASP A 494 -5.37 13.21 7.56
CA ASP A 494 -5.68 13.83 8.86
C ASP A 494 -5.58 15.37 8.80
N VAL A 495 -4.82 15.94 7.85
CA VAL A 495 -4.61 17.39 7.70
C VAL A 495 -5.58 18.03 6.70
N ILE A 496 -5.77 17.41 5.52
CA ILE A 496 -6.55 18.00 4.41
C ILE A 496 -7.80 17.21 4.04
N GLY A 497 -8.09 16.12 4.73
CA GLY A 497 -9.19 15.20 4.43
C GLY A 497 -8.77 14.04 3.53
N ILE A 498 -9.50 12.90 3.68
CA ILE A 498 -9.15 11.64 3.01
C ILE A 498 -9.29 11.76 1.49
N HIS A 499 -10.31 12.42 1.00
CA HIS A 499 -10.56 12.59 -0.44
C HIS A 499 -9.40 13.34 -1.10
N GLN A 500 -9.04 14.52 -0.57
CA GLN A 500 -7.97 15.37 -1.09
C GLN A 500 -6.59 14.73 -0.95
N SER A 501 -6.39 13.83 0.02
CA SER A 501 -5.12 13.12 0.23
C SER A 501 -4.71 12.24 -0.95
N TYR A 502 -5.66 11.85 -1.83
CA TYR A 502 -5.37 11.09 -3.06
C TYR A 502 -4.52 11.87 -4.07
N ILE A 503 -4.24 13.16 -3.83
CA ILE A 503 -3.20 13.92 -4.58
C ILE A 503 -1.84 13.21 -4.54
N VAL A 504 -1.55 12.44 -3.49
CA VAL A 504 -0.33 11.63 -3.38
C VAL A 504 -0.26 10.63 -4.53
N ALA A 505 -1.37 10.00 -4.90
CA ALA A 505 -1.42 9.07 -6.02
C ALA A 505 -1.18 9.77 -7.36
N VAL A 506 -1.69 11.00 -7.56
CA VAL A 506 -1.40 11.82 -8.75
C VAL A 506 0.10 12.07 -8.87
N VAL A 507 0.75 12.49 -7.79
CA VAL A 507 2.22 12.76 -7.77
C VAL A 507 3.00 11.49 -8.09
N CYS A 508 2.58 10.34 -7.56
CA CYS A 508 3.22 9.06 -7.84
C CYS A 508 3.11 8.68 -9.33
N PHE A 509 1.92 8.75 -9.91
CA PHE A 509 1.74 8.48 -11.35
C PHE A 509 2.48 9.48 -12.23
N ALA A 510 2.56 10.76 -11.83
CA ALA A 510 3.34 11.76 -12.53
C ALA A 510 4.84 11.43 -12.56
N TYR A 511 5.40 10.95 -11.44
CA TYR A 511 6.77 10.45 -11.41
C TYR A 511 6.96 9.24 -12.33
N LEU A 512 6.02 8.30 -12.38
CA LEU A 512 6.09 7.12 -13.25
C LEU A 512 6.05 7.49 -14.74
N ALA A 513 5.22 8.48 -15.12
CA ALA A 513 5.22 9.05 -16.47
C ALA A 513 6.56 9.72 -16.81
N PHE A 514 7.11 10.51 -15.88
CA PHE A 514 8.44 11.11 -16.01
C PHE A 514 9.52 10.05 -16.18
N PHE A 515 9.50 8.99 -15.35
CA PHE A 515 10.47 7.89 -15.46
C PHE A 515 10.41 7.23 -16.85
N ALA A 516 9.20 6.91 -17.34
CA ALA A 516 9.01 6.31 -18.66
C ALA A 516 9.61 7.18 -19.78
N TRP A 517 9.39 8.49 -19.73
CA TRP A 517 9.97 9.44 -20.67
C TRP A 517 11.48 9.54 -20.55
N ALA A 518 12.00 9.68 -19.33
CA ALA A 518 13.43 9.87 -19.08
C ALA A 518 14.25 8.62 -19.43
N VAL A 519 13.77 7.43 -19.06
CA VAL A 519 14.48 6.16 -19.30
C VAL A 519 14.59 5.87 -20.79
N ARG A 520 13.57 6.18 -21.60
CA ARG A 520 13.60 6.05 -23.06
C ARG A 520 14.77 6.85 -23.66
N GLY A 521 14.93 8.11 -23.22
CA GLY A 521 16.05 8.96 -23.67
C GLY A 521 17.42 8.44 -23.22
N ILE A 522 17.53 7.89 -22.02
CA ILE A 522 18.77 7.31 -21.48
C ILE A 522 19.18 6.06 -22.29
N LEU A 523 18.25 5.13 -22.50
CA LEU A 523 18.51 3.88 -23.22
C LEU A 523 18.86 4.13 -24.68
N LYS A 524 18.16 5.05 -25.35
CA LYS A 524 18.48 5.44 -26.72
C LYS A 524 19.90 5.98 -26.86
N LYS A 525 20.38 6.79 -25.90
CA LYS A 525 21.77 7.27 -25.87
C LYS A 525 22.80 6.15 -25.66
N GLN A 526 22.38 5.03 -25.08
CA GLN A 526 23.21 3.83 -24.89
C GLN A 526 23.17 2.88 -26.11
N GLY A 527 22.46 3.23 -27.18
CA GLY A 527 22.27 2.37 -28.35
C GLY A 527 21.27 1.22 -28.13
N LEU A 528 20.49 1.29 -27.01
CA LEU A 528 19.47 0.31 -26.65
C LEU A 528 18.10 0.89 -27.01
N ASP A 529 17.63 0.61 -28.23
CA ASP A 529 16.27 0.97 -28.64
C ASP A 529 15.32 -0.20 -28.35
N PHE A 530 14.73 -0.23 -27.16
CA PHE A 530 13.77 -1.25 -26.75
C PHE A 530 12.48 -1.22 -27.59
N ASP A 531 12.18 -0.07 -28.20
CA ASP A 531 11.00 0.07 -29.06
C ASP A 531 11.26 -0.45 -30.47
N ALA A 532 12.53 -0.46 -30.95
CA ALA A 532 12.92 -0.98 -32.27
C ALA A 532 13.17 -2.49 -32.26
N GLN A 533 13.67 -3.06 -31.16
CA GLN A 533 13.97 -4.50 -31.07
C GLN A 533 12.73 -5.40 -31.17
N LEU A 534 11.55 -4.89 -30.87
CA LEU A 534 10.28 -5.62 -31.03
C LEU A 534 9.73 -5.58 -32.45
N GLU A 535 10.22 -4.67 -33.31
CA GLU A 535 9.84 -4.61 -34.72
C GLU A 535 10.68 -5.55 -35.62
N GLY A 536 11.85 -6.00 -35.15
CA GLY A 536 12.78 -6.86 -35.88
C GLY A 536 12.66 -8.36 -35.66
N GLY A 537 11.76 -8.79 -34.76
CA GLY A 537 11.51 -10.19 -34.41
C GLY A 537 10.27 -10.77 -35.08
N HIS A 538 10.22 -10.72 -36.42
CA HIS A 538 9.21 -11.42 -37.23
C HIS A 538 9.88 -12.53 -38.06
#